data_edd8e3593de30f98d6d7038dd02241d9
#
_entry.id   edd8e3593de30f98d6d7038dd02241d9
#
_cell.length_a   1.000
_cell.length_b   1.000
_cell.length_c   1.000
_cell.angle_alpha   90.00
_cell.angle_beta   90.00
_cell.angle_gamma   90.00
#
_symmetry.space_group_name_H-M   'P 1'
#
loop_
_entity.id
_entity.type
_entity.pdbx_description
1 polymer ?
#
loop_
_entity_poly.entity_id
_entity_poly.type
_entity_poly.pdbx_seq_one_letter_code
_entity_poly.pdbx_strand_id
1 'polypeptide(L)'
;VQGTMFMKTLIDQYIMPMLQSETPDFHPLAMAILRVACFYAIGVACTYTYNRLMIYVSQGTLRNLRNEMFERMETLPVKYFDTHAHGDIMSIYTNDIDTLRQMISQSIPQLISSVITIVSVLVSMIILNVPLTIVTLVMVGVMLVASKNLAGLSGKYFMEQQKNLGIVNGYIEEMMEGQKVVKVFCHEEESLEKFNELNDQLFESANNANKFANVLMPTCAQIGNISYVLCAIVGGVLAVNGVG
;
A
#
# COMPACT_ATOMS: atom_id res chain seq x y z
N VAL A 1 -14.40 -7.47 -10.77
CA VAL A 1 -14.79 -8.83 -11.20
C VAL A 1 -16.06 -8.79 -12.05
N GLN A 2 -17.21 -8.30 -11.54
CA GLN A 2 -18.47 -8.24 -12.30
C GLN A 2 -18.35 -7.46 -13.61
N GLY A 3 -17.69 -6.31 -13.61
CA GLY A 3 -17.48 -5.51 -14.83
C GLY A 3 -16.67 -6.23 -15.90
N THR A 4 -15.65 -7.00 -15.50
CA THR A 4 -14.82 -7.78 -16.43
C THR A 4 -15.59 -8.95 -17.03
N MET A 5 -16.40 -9.65 -16.20
CA MET A 5 -17.28 -10.73 -16.67
C MET A 5 -18.38 -10.19 -17.61
N PHE A 6 -18.92 -9.00 -17.32
CA PHE A 6 -19.89 -8.35 -18.19
C PHE A 6 -19.32 -8.03 -19.57
N MET A 7 -18.03 -7.66 -19.69
CA MET A 7 -17.40 -7.42 -21.01
C MET A 7 -17.45 -8.68 -21.89
N LYS A 8 -17.19 -9.86 -21.34
CA LYS A 8 -17.35 -11.13 -22.06
C LYS A 8 -18.81 -11.31 -22.53
N THR A 9 -19.76 -11.19 -21.62
CA THR A 9 -21.19 -11.31 -21.91
C THR A 9 -21.65 -10.29 -22.97
N LEU A 10 -21.15 -9.03 -22.87
CA LEU A 10 -21.45 -7.98 -23.81
C LEU A 10 -21.00 -8.33 -25.23
N ILE A 11 -19.79 -8.85 -25.38
CA ILE A 11 -19.23 -9.21 -26.69
C ILE A 11 -19.94 -10.43 -27.26
N ASP A 12 -20.01 -11.51 -26.47
CA ASP A 12 -20.47 -12.82 -26.95
C ASP A 12 -21.99 -12.87 -27.16
N GLN A 13 -22.79 -12.25 -26.28
CA GLN A 13 -24.25 -12.38 -26.30
C GLN A 13 -24.97 -11.21 -26.98
N TYR A 14 -24.34 -10.03 -27.07
CA TYR A 14 -25.00 -8.86 -27.62
C TYR A 14 -24.33 -8.34 -28.89
N ILE A 15 -23.00 -8.15 -28.90
CA ILE A 15 -22.31 -7.55 -30.05
C ILE A 15 -22.17 -8.55 -31.21
N MET A 16 -21.69 -9.77 -30.95
CA MET A 16 -21.48 -10.76 -32.02
C MET A 16 -22.76 -11.14 -32.75
N PRO A 17 -23.90 -11.40 -32.10
CA PRO A 17 -25.15 -11.66 -32.79
C PRO A 17 -25.68 -10.46 -33.60
N MET A 18 -25.46 -9.23 -33.08
CA MET A 18 -25.89 -8.02 -33.77
C MET A 18 -25.08 -7.77 -35.05
N LEU A 19 -23.81 -8.12 -35.12
CA LEU A 19 -22.98 -8.01 -36.33
C LEU A 19 -23.39 -9.01 -37.41
N GLN A 20 -24.09 -10.07 -37.06
CA GLN A 20 -24.55 -11.08 -38.01
C GLN A 20 -26.01 -10.87 -38.48
N SER A 21 -26.74 -9.91 -37.90
CA SER A 21 -28.13 -9.61 -38.26
C SER A 21 -28.22 -8.46 -39.25
N GLU A 22 -29.08 -8.59 -40.28
CA GLU A 22 -29.33 -7.52 -41.26
C GLU A 22 -30.06 -6.31 -40.64
N THR A 23 -30.76 -6.50 -39.53
CA THR A 23 -31.46 -5.41 -38.80
C THR A 23 -31.04 -5.45 -37.33
N PRO A 24 -30.02 -4.67 -36.93
CA PRO A 24 -29.54 -4.68 -35.53
C PRO A 24 -30.57 -4.04 -34.59
N ASP A 25 -31.06 -4.82 -33.63
CA ASP A 25 -31.91 -4.31 -32.52
C ASP A 25 -31.04 -3.93 -31.33
N PHE A 26 -30.98 -2.64 -31.03
CA PHE A 26 -30.19 -2.10 -29.91
C PHE A 26 -30.89 -2.17 -28.56
N HIS A 27 -32.17 -2.54 -28.52
CA HIS A 27 -32.93 -2.57 -27.27
C HIS A 27 -32.38 -3.56 -26.22
N PRO A 28 -32.00 -4.81 -26.55
CA PRO A 28 -31.42 -5.74 -25.61
C PRO A 28 -30.06 -5.26 -25.04
N LEU A 29 -29.23 -4.64 -25.89
CA LEU A 29 -27.97 -4.03 -25.51
C LEU A 29 -28.14 -2.88 -24.51
N ALA A 30 -29.10 -1.97 -24.80
CA ALA A 30 -29.40 -0.86 -23.92
C ALA A 30 -29.88 -1.33 -22.54
N MET A 31 -30.73 -2.36 -22.48
CA MET A 31 -31.21 -2.95 -21.23
C MET A 31 -30.07 -3.62 -20.44
N ALA A 32 -29.13 -4.28 -21.09
CA ALA A 32 -27.97 -4.89 -20.45
C ALA A 32 -27.05 -3.81 -19.85
N ILE A 33 -26.77 -2.74 -20.59
CA ILE A 33 -26.00 -1.59 -20.10
C ILE A 33 -26.70 -0.92 -18.91
N LEU A 34 -28.02 -0.71 -19.00
CA LEU A 34 -28.78 -0.11 -17.92
C LEU A 34 -28.71 -0.97 -16.64
N ARG A 35 -28.83 -2.29 -16.77
CA ARG A 35 -28.68 -3.21 -15.61
C ARG A 35 -27.32 -3.04 -14.95
N VAL A 36 -26.24 -2.98 -15.71
CA VAL A 36 -24.89 -2.81 -15.17
C VAL A 36 -24.70 -1.42 -14.59
N ALA A 37 -25.26 -0.37 -15.20
CA ALA A 37 -25.26 0.97 -14.65
C ALA A 37 -25.97 1.03 -13.28
N CYS A 38 -27.13 0.39 -13.15
CA CYS A 38 -27.82 0.26 -11.87
C CYS A 38 -26.98 -0.49 -10.82
N PHE A 39 -26.31 -1.55 -11.22
CA PHE A 39 -25.42 -2.29 -10.33
C PHE A 39 -24.26 -1.43 -9.83
N TYR A 40 -23.63 -0.65 -10.71
CA TYR A 40 -22.58 0.31 -10.30
C TYR A 40 -23.13 1.44 -9.44
N ALA A 41 -24.33 1.94 -9.73
CA ALA A 41 -24.98 2.96 -8.89
C ALA A 41 -25.21 2.44 -7.47
N ILE A 42 -25.66 1.20 -7.31
CA ILE A 42 -25.79 0.54 -6.00
C ILE A 42 -24.41 0.44 -5.33
N GLY A 43 -23.35 0.04 -6.07
CA GLY A 43 -22.00 -0.03 -5.56
C GLY A 43 -21.49 1.31 -5.03
N VAL A 44 -21.73 2.40 -5.74
CA VAL A 44 -21.40 3.76 -5.31
C VAL A 44 -22.16 4.13 -4.03
N ALA A 45 -23.46 3.86 -3.96
CA ALA A 45 -24.29 4.12 -2.78
C ALA A 45 -23.79 3.31 -1.57
N CYS A 46 -23.45 2.03 -1.76
CA CYS A 46 -22.87 1.18 -0.71
C CYS A 46 -21.51 1.72 -0.22
N THR A 47 -20.64 2.13 -1.15
CA THR A 47 -19.34 2.72 -0.80
C THR A 47 -19.49 4.02 -0.04
N TYR A 48 -20.41 4.89 -0.45
CA TYR A 48 -20.70 6.13 0.27
C TYR A 48 -21.19 5.84 1.70
N THR A 49 -22.17 4.94 1.83
CA THR A 49 -22.74 4.54 3.14
C THR A 49 -21.67 3.92 4.03
N TYR A 50 -20.84 3.03 3.48
CA TYR A 50 -19.71 2.43 4.18
C TYR A 50 -18.74 3.50 4.72
N ASN A 51 -18.28 4.41 3.87
CA ASN A 51 -17.37 5.48 4.30
C ASN A 51 -18.00 6.36 5.37
N ARG A 52 -19.30 6.68 5.25
CA ARG A 52 -20.03 7.48 6.24
C ARG A 52 -20.11 6.77 7.60
N LEU A 53 -20.43 5.47 7.60
CA LEU A 53 -20.47 4.65 8.80
C LEU A 53 -19.08 4.51 9.44
N MET A 54 -18.04 4.32 8.64
CA MET A 54 -16.66 4.20 9.14
C MET A 54 -16.17 5.47 9.83
N ILE A 55 -16.52 6.65 9.31
CA ILE A 55 -16.24 7.92 9.99
C ILE A 55 -16.93 7.97 11.36
N TYR A 56 -18.20 7.62 11.39
CA TYR A 56 -18.98 7.65 12.64
C TYR A 56 -18.43 6.67 13.70
N VAL A 57 -18.16 5.43 13.29
CA VAL A 57 -17.61 4.38 14.17
C VAL A 57 -16.21 4.78 14.66
N SER A 58 -15.32 5.19 13.75
CA SER A 58 -13.95 5.53 14.09
C SER A 58 -13.89 6.74 15.04
N GLN A 59 -14.62 7.81 14.76
CA GLN A 59 -14.65 8.98 15.65
C GLN A 59 -15.32 8.69 17.00
N GLY A 60 -16.37 7.86 17.02
CA GLY A 60 -16.99 7.40 18.26
C GLY A 60 -16.04 6.59 19.13
N THR A 61 -15.33 5.64 18.54
CA THR A 61 -14.33 4.83 19.25
C THR A 61 -13.19 5.69 19.81
N LEU A 62 -12.68 6.63 19.01
CA LEU A 62 -11.61 7.53 19.46
C LEU A 62 -12.06 8.48 20.59
N ARG A 63 -13.30 8.96 20.52
CA ARG A 63 -13.86 9.76 21.61
C ARG A 63 -13.89 8.95 22.92
N ASN A 64 -14.40 7.73 22.87
CA ASN A 64 -14.45 6.86 24.04
C ASN A 64 -13.05 6.55 24.57
N LEU A 65 -12.11 6.24 23.70
CA LEU A 65 -10.73 5.99 24.07
C LEU A 65 -10.07 7.20 24.76
N ARG A 66 -10.25 8.42 24.22
CA ARG A 66 -9.73 9.63 24.84
C ARG A 66 -10.34 9.88 26.22
N ASN A 67 -11.63 9.64 26.38
CA ASN A 67 -12.30 9.78 27.68
C ASN A 67 -11.72 8.77 28.69
N GLU A 68 -11.61 7.49 28.30
CA GLU A 68 -11.06 6.45 29.18
C GLU A 68 -9.60 6.72 29.56
N MET A 69 -8.79 7.17 28.60
CA MET A 69 -7.40 7.55 28.85
C MET A 69 -7.32 8.74 29.82
N PHE A 70 -8.19 9.74 29.67
CA PHE A 70 -8.23 10.89 30.56
C PHE A 70 -8.66 10.48 31.97
N GLU A 71 -9.71 9.67 32.11
CA GLU A 71 -10.14 9.14 33.39
C GLU A 71 -9.03 8.33 34.08
N ARG A 72 -8.30 7.51 33.30
CA ARG A 72 -7.14 6.76 33.82
C ARG A 72 -6.04 7.70 34.27
N MET A 73 -5.72 8.72 33.50
CA MET A 73 -4.70 9.70 33.82
C MET A 73 -4.98 10.39 35.17
N GLU A 74 -6.24 10.77 35.43
CA GLU A 74 -6.65 11.39 36.70
C GLU A 74 -6.50 10.46 37.92
N THR A 75 -6.46 9.14 37.71
CA THR A 75 -6.26 8.15 38.77
C THR A 75 -4.80 7.82 39.06
N LEU A 76 -3.86 8.32 38.23
CA LEU A 76 -2.44 8.06 38.38
C LEU A 76 -1.85 8.83 39.60
N PRO A 77 -0.91 8.24 40.35
CA PRO A 77 -0.26 8.93 41.44
C PRO A 77 0.64 10.06 40.92
N VAL A 78 0.79 11.15 41.66
CA VAL A 78 1.64 12.30 41.33
C VAL A 78 3.06 11.87 40.94
N LYS A 79 3.62 10.85 41.62
CA LYS A 79 4.93 10.28 41.26
C LYS A 79 5.08 9.89 39.81
N TYR A 80 3.99 9.47 39.16
CA TYR A 80 4.02 9.12 37.73
C TYR A 80 4.38 10.34 36.86
N PHE A 81 3.80 11.49 37.17
CA PHE A 81 4.05 12.74 36.43
C PHE A 81 5.43 13.34 36.73
N ASP A 82 5.98 13.05 37.91
CA ASP A 82 7.35 13.46 38.29
C ASP A 82 8.43 12.63 37.56
N THR A 83 8.10 11.38 37.17
CA THR A 83 9.06 10.45 36.59
C THR A 83 8.93 10.29 35.07
N HIS A 84 7.88 10.82 34.46
CA HIS A 84 7.65 10.77 33.02
C HIS A 84 7.59 12.18 32.42
N ALA A 85 8.24 12.37 31.28
CA ALA A 85 8.20 13.65 30.61
C ALA A 85 6.77 13.96 30.11
N HIS A 86 6.30 15.17 30.38
CA HIS A 86 4.96 15.60 29.93
C HIS A 86 4.80 15.50 28.40
N GLY A 87 5.90 15.66 27.64
CA GLY A 87 5.93 15.48 26.19
C GLY A 87 5.62 14.04 25.76
N ASP A 88 6.11 13.04 26.49
CA ASP A 88 5.85 11.63 26.20
C ASP A 88 4.37 11.29 26.45
N ILE A 89 3.82 11.77 27.57
CA ILE A 89 2.38 11.62 27.88
C ILE A 89 1.53 12.27 26.81
N MET A 90 1.88 13.48 26.39
CA MET A 90 1.16 14.21 25.34
C MET A 90 1.29 13.52 23.97
N SER A 91 2.42 12.91 23.69
CA SER A 91 2.64 12.12 22.46
C SER A 91 1.64 10.97 22.34
N ILE A 92 1.31 10.30 23.43
CA ILE A 92 0.29 9.23 23.45
C ILE A 92 -1.08 9.81 23.03
N TYR A 93 -1.46 10.98 23.56
CA TYR A 93 -2.75 11.61 23.25
C TYR A 93 -2.84 12.15 21.82
N THR A 94 -1.72 12.47 21.20
CA THR A 94 -1.68 13.03 19.84
C THR A 94 -1.30 11.96 18.81
N ASN A 95 -0.09 11.40 18.89
CA ASN A 95 0.46 10.54 17.85
C ASN A 95 -0.11 9.12 17.89
N ASP A 96 -0.21 8.52 19.09
CA ASP A 96 -0.67 7.13 19.21
C ASP A 96 -2.17 7.04 18.91
N ILE A 97 -2.96 8.01 19.37
CA ILE A 97 -4.40 8.08 19.04
C ILE A 97 -4.61 8.28 17.54
N ASP A 98 -3.80 9.11 16.87
CA ASP A 98 -3.90 9.29 15.41
C ASP A 98 -3.48 8.03 14.65
N THR A 99 -2.48 7.32 15.13
CA THR A 99 -2.08 6.00 14.59
C THR A 99 -3.20 4.98 14.72
N LEU A 100 -3.86 4.91 15.90
CA LEU A 100 -5.04 4.07 16.12
C LEU A 100 -6.20 4.47 15.21
N ARG A 101 -6.44 5.76 15.01
CA ARG A 101 -7.45 6.26 14.07
C ARG A 101 -7.18 5.74 12.66
N GLN A 102 -5.95 5.86 12.18
CA GLN A 102 -5.56 5.36 10.86
C GLN A 102 -5.72 3.85 10.76
N MET A 103 -5.36 3.11 11.80
CA MET A 103 -5.53 1.67 11.84
C MET A 103 -7.00 1.26 11.73
N ILE A 104 -7.87 1.86 12.54
CA ILE A 104 -9.30 1.52 12.60
C ILE A 104 -10.02 1.98 11.32
N SER A 105 -9.76 3.21 10.85
CA SER A 105 -10.52 3.79 9.73
C SER A 105 -10.01 3.37 8.35
N GLN A 106 -8.77 2.93 8.21
CA GLN A 106 -8.16 2.62 6.92
C GLN A 106 -7.56 1.21 6.87
N SER A 107 -6.65 0.85 7.80
CA SER A 107 -5.86 -0.36 7.68
C SER A 107 -6.69 -1.64 7.81
N ILE A 108 -7.55 -1.72 8.83
CA ILE A 108 -8.41 -2.89 9.05
C ILE A 108 -9.43 -3.06 7.90
N PRO A 109 -10.19 -2.03 7.50
CA PRO A 109 -11.11 -2.14 6.36
C PRO A 109 -10.41 -2.49 5.05
N GLN A 110 -9.24 -1.91 4.79
CA GLN A 110 -8.46 -2.21 3.59
C GLN A 110 -8.01 -3.67 3.56
N LEU A 111 -7.58 -4.22 4.71
CA LEU A 111 -7.17 -5.62 4.83
C LEU A 111 -8.35 -6.56 4.52
N ILE A 112 -9.52 -6.32 5.12
CA ILE A 112 -10.74 -7.11 4.86
C ILE A 112 -11.14 -7.03 3.39
N SER A 113 -11.15 -5.83 2.82
CA SER A 113 -11.49 -5.61 1.41
C SER A 113 -10.51 -6.33 0.47
N SER A 114 -9.22 -6.30 0.79
CA SER A 114 -8.18 -6.99 0.01
C SER A 114 -8.37 -8.50 0.03
N VAL A 115 -8.66 -9.10 1.20
CA VAL A 115 -8.91 -10.54 1.32
C VAL A 115 -10.12 -10.93 0.50
N ILE A 116 -11.25 -10.21 0.63
CA ILE A 116 -12.47 -10.48 -0.15
C ILE A 116 -12.19 -10.36 -1.65
N THR A 117 -11.43 -9.33 -2.07
CA THR A 117 -11.09 -9.13 -3.48
C THR A 117 -10.24 -10.27 -4.02
N ILE A 118 -9.19 -10.67 -3.28
CA ILE A 118 -8.31 -11.79 -3.69
C ILE A 118 -9.11 -13.08 -3.84
N VAL A 119 -9.94 -13.42 -2.84
CA VAL A 119 -10.79 -14.64 -2.90
C VAL A 119 -11.76 -14.58 -4.08
N SER A 120 -12.43 -13.43 -4.27
CA SER A 120 -13.39 -13.25 -5.36
C SER A 120 -12.74 -13.37 -6.73
N VAL A 121 -11.54 -12.80 -6.91
CA VAL A 121 -10.76 -12.88 -8.15
C VAL A 121 -10.32 -14.32 -8.40
N LEU A 122 -9.75 -15.01 -7.40
CA LEU A 122 -9.31 -16.40 -7.54
C LEU A 122 -10.45 -17.33 -7.91
N VAL A 123 -11.59 -17.22 -7.23
CA VAL A 123 -12.78 -18.03 -7.54
C VAL A 123 -13.25 -17.76 -8.97
N SER A 124 -13.30 -16.49 -9.38
CA SER A 124 -13.71 -16.14 -10.76
C SER A 124 -12.75 -16.68 -11.82
N MET A 125 -11.44 -16.64 -11.56
CA MET A 125 -10.41 -17.17 -12.47
C MET A 125 -10.52 -18.68 -12.63
N ILE A 126 -10.74 -19.43 -11.53
CA ILE A 126 -10.92 -20.89 -11.55
C ILE A 126 -12.18 -21.26 -12.34
N ILE A 127 -13.28 -20.52 -12.16
CA ILE A 127 -14.53 -20.77 -12.89
C ILE A 127 -14.37 -20.49 -14.38
N LEU A 128 -13.61 -19.45 -14.75
CA LEU A 128 -13.44 -19.06 -16.15
C LEU A 128 -12.51 -20.00 -16.92
N ASN A 129 -11.31 -20.26 -16.39
CA ASN A 129 -10.33 -21.11 -17.07
C ASN A 129 -9.21 -21.54 -16.10
N VAL A 130 -9.17 -22.81 -15.75
CA VAL A 130 -8.19 -23.39 -14.80
C VAL A 130 -6.75 -23.31 -15.34
N PRO A 131 -6.43 -23.67 -16.59
CA PRO A 131 -5.08 -23.53 -17.15
C PRO A 131 -4.51 -22.11 -17.03
N LEU A 132 -5.28 -21.08 -17.38
CA LEU A 132 -4.85 -19.69 -17.27
C LEU A 132 -4.67 -19.25 -15.82
N THR A 133 -5.49 -19.78 -14.91
CA THR A 133 -5.34 -19.54 -13.46
C THR A 133 -4.00 -20.06 -12.95
N ILE A 134 -3.56 -21.25 -13.38
CA ILE A 134 -2.27 -21.82 -12.99
C ILE A 134 -1.12 -20.92 -13.49
N VAL A 135 -1.15 -20.47 -14.76
CA VAL A 135 -0.13 -19.56 -15.29
C VAL A 135 -0.04 -18.28 -14.46
N THR A 136 -1.20 -17.68 -14.15
CA THR A 136 -1.24 -16.46 -13.34
C THR A 136 -0.70 -16.69 -11.92
N LEU A 137 -1.05 -17.80 -11.26
CA LEU A 137 -0.54 -18.13 -9.92
C LEU A 137 0.97 -18.34 -9.91
N VAL A 138 1.55 -18.97 -10.93
CA VAL A 138 3.01 -19.10 -11.08
C VAL A 138 3.65 -17.72 -11.19
N MET A 139 3.10 -16.83 -12.01
CA MET A 139 3.63 -15.48 -12.18
C MET A 139 3.49 -14.63 -10.91
N VAL A 140 2.40 -14.80 -10.15
CA VAL A 140 2.26 -14.18 -8.81
C VAL A 140 3.34 -14.70 -7.87
N GLY A 141 3.64 -16.00 -7.91
CA GLY A 141 4.76 -16.59 -7.14
C GLY A 141 6.11 -15.95 -7.48
N VAL A 142 6.41 -15.79 -8.78
CA VAL A 142 7.61 -15.10 -9.25
C VAL A 142 7.66 -13.66 -8.74
N MET A 143 6.54 -12.93 -8.83
CA MET A 143 6.44 -11.56 -8.34
C MET A 143 6.68 -11.47 -6.83
N LEU A 144 6.12 -12.39 -6.03
CA LEU A 144 6.34 -12.41 -4.58
C LEU A 144 7.80 -12.67 -4.21
N VAL A 145 8.48 -13.58 -4.90
CA VAL A 145 9.91 -13.85 -4.68
C VAL A 145 10.76 -12.63 -5.05
N ALA A 146 10.50 -12.02 -6.21
CA ALA A 146 11.22 -10.81 -6.64
C ALA A 146 11.01 -9.66 -5.64
N SER A 147 9.76 -9.42 -5.22
CA SER A 147 9.40 -8.38 -4.26
C SER A 147 10.05 -8.61 -2.90
N LYS A 148 10.05 -9.85 -2.40
CA LYS A 148 10.69 -10.20 -1.13
C LYS A 148 12.19 -9.90 -1.15
N ASN A 149 12.88 -10.27 -2.22
CA ASN A 149 14.31 -10.05 -2.34
C ASN A 149 14.65 -8.55 -2.43
N LEU A 150 13.95 -7.80 -3.26
CA LEU A 150 14.15 -6.35 -3.40
C LEU A 150 13.80 -5.59 -2.13
N ALA A 151 12.67 -5.91 -1.49
CA ALA A 151 12.26 -5.30 -0.23
C ALA A 151 13.22 -5.62 0.91
N GLY A 152 13.77 -6.85 0.96
CA GLY A 152 14.77 -7.24 1.94
C GLY A 152 16.07 -6.44 1.81
N LEU A 153 16.56 -6.25 0.57
CA LEU A 153 17.74 -5.42 0.29
C LEU A 153 17.49 -3.96 0.64
N SER A 154 16.35 -3.40 0.22
CA SER A 154 15.95 -2.04 0.54
C SER A 154 15.88 -1.83 2.05
N GLY A 155 15.22 -2.73 2.79
CA GLY A 155 15.08 -2.65 4.25
C GLY A 155 16.43 -2.66 4.97
N LYS A 156 17.40 -3.49 4.52
CA LYS A 156 18.75 -3.50 5.08
C LYS A 156 19.41 -2.12 4.96
N TYR A 157 19.39 -1.54 3.77
CA TYR A 157 20.01 -0.22 3.53
C TYR A 157 19.25 0.93 4.22
N PHE A 158 17.93 0.83 4.37
CA PHE A 158 17.18 1.81 5.18
C PHE A 158 17.57 1.78 6.66
N MET A 159 17.83 0.61 7.22
CA MET A 159 18.34 0.50 8.61
C MET A 159 19.74 1.11 8.74
N GLU A 160 20.61 0.88 7.75
CA GLU A 160 21.95 1.46 7.70
C GLU A 160 21.89 2.99 7.53
N GLN A 161 21.01 3.50 6.67
CA GLN A 161 20.74 4.92 6.52
C GLN A 161 20.29 5.56 7.84
N GLN A 162 19.36 4.93 8.57
CA GLN A 162 18.89 5.45 9.86
C GLN A 162 20.00 5.50 10.90
N LYS A 163 20.88 4.47 10.92
CA LYS A 163 22.05 4.48 11.78
C LYS A 163 22.99 5.62 11.43
N ASN A 164 23.33 5.80 10.15
CA ASN A 164 24.24 6.86 9.69
C ASN A 164 23.65 8.25 9.91
N LEU A 165 22.32 8.40 9.74
CA LEU A 165 21.62 9.65 10.05
C LEU A 165 21.74 9.99 11.55
N GLY A 166 21.60 8.99 12.42
CA GLY A 166 21.81 9.20 13.86
C GLY A 166 23.25 9.63 14.19
N ILE A 167 24.25 9.05 13.50
CA ILE A 167 25.66 9.43 13.69
C ILE A 167 25.90 10.87 13.23
N VAL A 168 25.40 11.25 12.04
CA VAL A 168 25.52 12.62 11.53
C VAL A 168 24.86 13.64 12.47
N ASN A 169 23.63 13.34 12.91
CA ASN A 169 22.90 14.22 13.84
C ASN A 169 23.63 14.36 15.18
N GLY A 170 24.14 13.26 15.75
CA GLY A 170 24.92 13.30 16.98
C GLY A 170 26.21 14.14 16.82
N TYR A 171 26.90 14.02 15.70
CA TYR A 171 28.06 14.84 15.41
C TYR A 171 27.72 16.34 15.26
N ILE A 172 26.60 16.66 14.60
CA ILE A 172 26.11 18.04 14.52
C ILE A 172 25.83 18.60 15.92
N GLU A 173 25.13 17.84 16.78
CA GLU A 173 24.83 18.25 18.15
C GLU A 173 26.11 18.49 18.96
N GLU A 174 27.08 17.56 18.90
CA GLU A 174 28.40 17.69 19.54
C GLU A 174 29.14 18.96 19.08
N MET A 175 29.16 19.21 17.77
CA MET A 175 29.82 20.41 17.21
C MET A 175 29.08 21.70 17.58
N MET A 176 27.75 21.68 17.70
CA MET A 176 26.98 22.84 18.17
C MET A 176 27.27 23.15 19.64
N GLU A 177 27.30 22.15 20.50
CA GLU A 177 27.66 22.34 21.93
C GLU A 177 29.13 22.76 22.11
N GLY A 178 30.04 22.11 21.35
CA GLY A 178 31.46 22.34 21.36
C GLY A 178 31.94 23.54 20.53
N GLN A 179 31.07 24.33 19.90
CA GLN A 179 31.42 25.36 18.93
C GLN A 179 32.49 26.40 19.45
N LYS A 180 32.42 26.75 20.73
CA LYS A 180 33.41 27.66 21.35
C LYS A 180 34.80 27.04 21.37
N VAL A 181 34.89 25.73 21.64
CA VAL A 181 36.16 24.99 21.68
C VAL A 181 36.76 24.89 20.27
N VAL A 182 35.94 24.49 19.29
CA VAL A 182 36.36 24.42 17.87
C VAL A 182 36.94 25.75 17.41
N LYS A 183 36.29 26.89 17.74
CA LYS A 183 36.73 28.22 17.37
C LYS A 183 38.01 28.66 18.08
N VAL A 184 38.18 28.36 19.37
CA VAL A 184 39.37 28.73 20.15
C VAL A 184 40.62 27.98 19.65
N PHE A 185 40.45 26.71 19.26
CA PHE A 185 41.54 25.87 18.77
C PHE A 185 41.72 25.90 17.26
N CYS A 186 40.90 26.66 16.50
CA CYS A 186 40.91 26.73 15.04
C CYS A 186 40.79 25.36 14.33
N HIS A 187 39.93 24.48 14.85
CA HIS A 187 39.70 23.13 14.34
C HIS A 187 38.50 23.05 13.36
N GLU A 188 38.12 24.15 12.69
CA GLU A 188 36.98 24.17 11.77
C GLU A 188 37.17 23.27 10.56
N GLU A 189 38.38 23.26 9.98
CA GLU A 189 38.66 22.44 8.78
C GLU A 189 38.59 20.95 9.12
N GLU A 190 39.16 20.51 10.24
CA GLU A 190 39.15 19.15 10.72
C GLU A 190 37.71 18.69 11.03
N SER A 191 36.93 19.56 11.66
CA SER A 191 35.51 19.29 11.94
C SER A 191 34.70 19.16 10.64
N LEU A 192 34.98 19.97 9.63
CA LEU A 192 34.31 19.90 8.33
C LEU A 192 34.71 18.63 7.56
N GLU A 193 35.98 18.24 7.58
CA GLU A 193 36.44 17.00 6.95
C GLU A 193 35.72 15.78 7.57
N LYS A 194 35.62 15.73 8.90
CA LYS A 194 34.94 14.66 9.59
C LYS A 194 33.45 14.64 9.30
N PHE A 195 32.80 15.81 9.24
CA PHE A 195 31.40 15.92 8.84
C PHE A 195 31.19 15.38 7.42
N ASN A 196 32.04 15.75 6.47
CA ASN A 196 31.94 15.29 5.09
C ASN A 196 32.07 13.76 4.99
N GLU A 197 33.02 13.16 5.72
CA GLU A 197 33.17 11.70 5.78
C GLU A 197 31.87 11.01 6.26
N LEU A 198 31.26 11.50 7.33
CA LEU A 198 30.03 10.95 7.88
C LEU A 198 28.84 11.18 6.95
N ASN A 199 28.78 12.34 6.31
CA ASN A 199 27.72 12.67 5.35
C ASN A 199 27.82 11.85 4.07
N ASP A 200 29.02 11.52 3.60
CA ASP A 200 29.24 10.63 2.46
C ASP A 200 28.78 9.19 2.77
N GLN A 201 29.03 8.70 3.98
CA GLN A 201 28.51 7.40 4.43
C GLN A 201 26.98 7.39 4.48
N LEU A 202 26.37 8.47 4.96
CA LEU A 202 24.92 8.65 4.93
C LEU A 202 24.40 8.67 3.49
N PHE A 203 25.06 9.42 2.59
CA PHE A 203 24.69 9.49 1.18
C PHE A 203 24.72 8.11 0.52
N GLU A 204 25.78 7.32 0.71
CA GLU A 204 25.88 5.99 0.13
C GLU A 204 24.77 5.04 0.61
N SER A 205 24.49 5.02 1.91
CA SER A 205 23.43 4.20 2.47
C SER A 205 22.04 4.65 2.00
N ALA A 206 21.78 5.96 1.94
CA ALA A 206 20.53 6.52 1.44
C ALA A 206 20.33 6.25 -0.06
N ASN A 207 21.39 6.41 -0.86
CA ASN A 207 21.36 6.12 -2.30
C ASN A 207 21.01 4.65 -2.57
N ASN A 208 21.67 3.73 -1.85
CA ASN A 208 21.40 2.29 -1.99
C ASN A 208 19.99 1.93 -1.51
N ALA A 209 19.51 2.48 -0.39
CA ALA A 209 18.16 2.27 0.11
C ALA A 209 17.12 2.68 -0.94
N ASN A 210 17.23 3.89 -1.47
CA ASN A 210 16.30 4.43 -2.46
C ASN A 210 16.41 3.73 -3.82
N LYS A 211 17.63 3.31 -4.23
CA LYS A 211 17.82 2.54 -5.47
C LYS A 211 16.97 1.27 -5.48
N PHE A 212 17.05 0.46 -4.42
CA PHE A 212 16.28 -0.79 -4.34
C PHE A 212 14.79 -0.54 -4.11
N ALA A 213 14.41 0.48 -3.34
CA ALA A 213 13.01 0.86 -3.14
C ALA A 213 12.35 1.30 -4.47
N ASN A 214 13.02 2.14 -5.25
CA ASN A 214 12.47 2.68 -6.49
C ASN A 214 12.45 1.67 -7.65
N VAL A 215 13.26 0.60 -7.60
CA VAL A 215 13.23 -0.48 -8.60
C VAL A 215 12.07 -1.45 -8.34
N LEU A 216 11.54 -1.54 -7.11
CA LEU A 216 10.51 -2.50 -6.74
C LEU A 216 9.23 -2.35 -7.59
N MET A 217 8.66 -1.15 -7.66
CA MET A 217 7.42 -0.89 -8.41
C MET A 217 7.55 -1.15 -9.92
N PRO A 218 8.58 -0.63 -10.63
CA PRO A 218 8.79 -0.96 -12.03
C PRO A 218 8.99 -2.45 -12.29
N THR A 219 9.71 -3.16 -11.42
CA THR A 219 9.93 -4.61 -11.56
C THR A 219 8.60 -5.36 -11.46
N CYS A 220 7.77 -5.06 -10.46
CA CYS A 220 6.44 -5.66 -10.34
C CYS A 220 5.54 -5.37 -11.54
N ALA A 221 5.57 -4.15 -12.06
CA ALA A 221 4.83 -3.77 -13.26
C ALA A 221 5.26 -4.57 -14.50
N GLN A 222 6.58 -4.75 -14.71
CA GLN A 222 7.09 -5.53 -15.84
C GLN A 222 6.76 -7.03 -15.71
N ILE A 223 6.85 -7.60 -14.51
CA ILE A 223 6.41 -8.99 -14.27
C ILE A 223 4.91 -9.12 -14.59
N GLY A 224 4.09 -8.12 -14.23
CA GLY A 224 2.67 -8.07 -14.58
C GLY A 224 2.43 -8.04 -16.09
N ASN A 225 3.19 -7.24 -16.84
CA ASN A 225 3.13 -7.17 -18.30
C ASN A 225 3.53 -8.51 -18.94
N ILE A 226 4.60 -9.15 -18.45
CA ILE A 226 5.02 -10.48 -18.92
C ILE A 226 3.93 -11.51 -18.63
N SER A 227 3.32 -11.46 -17.45
CA SER A 227 2.19 -12.33 -17.09
C SER A 227 1.03 -12.18 -18.07
N TYR A 228 0.67 -10.95 -18.42
CA TYR A 228 -0.37 -10.66 -19.40
C TYR A 228 -0.05 -11.27 -20.77
N VAL A 229 1.18 -11.09 -21.28
CA VAL A 229 1.61 -11.67 -22.56
C VAL A 229 1.56 -13.19 -22.54
N LEU A 230 2.05 -13.82 -21.46
CA LEU A 230 1.99 -15.28 -21.30
C LEU A 230 0.55 -15.79 -21.27
N CYS A 231 -0.34 -15.11 -20.54
CA CYS A 231 -1.76 -15.46 -20.52
C CYS A 231 -2.41 -15.29 -21.88
N ALA A 232 -2.04 -14.26 -22.66
CA ALA A 232 -2.56 -14.06 -24.02
C ALA A 232 -2.09 -15.18 -24.98
N ILE A 233 -0.81 -15.58 -24.93
CA ILE A 233 -0.25 -16.65 -25.72
C ILE A 233 -0.92 -17.99 -25.38
N VAL A 234 -0.95 -18.35 -24.09
CA VAL A 234 -1.53 -19.62 -23.62
C VAL A 234 -3.03 -19.64 -23.93
N GLY A 235 -3.74 -18.53 -23.68
CA GLY A 235 -5.17 -18.41 -23.97
C GLY A 235 -5.46 -18.55 -25.48
N GLY A 236 -4.64 -17.93 -26.34
CA GLY A 236 -4.74 -18.09 -27.79
C GLY A 236 -4.53 -19.52 -28.26
N VAL A 237 -3.50 -20.21 -27.72
CA VAL A 237 -3.26 -21.64 -28.02
C VAL A 237 -4.41 -22.52 -27.56
N LEU A 238 -4.96 -22.28 -26.37
CA LEU A 238 -6.12 -23.05 -25.85
C LEU A 238 -7.36 -22.81 -26.72
N ALA A 239 -7.60 -21.57 -27.13
CA ALA A 239 -8.74 -21.22 -28.00
C ALA A 239 -8.66 -21.91 -29.37
N VAL A 240 -7.46 -21.95 -29.98
CA VAL A 240 -7.25 -22.63 -31.27
C VAL A 240 -7.43 -24.14 -31.14
N ASN A 241 -7.05 -24.72 -29.99
CA ASN A 241 -7.21 -26.17 -29.73
C ASN A 241 -8.61 -26.56 -29.19
N GLY A 242 -9.54 -25.61 -29.10
CA GLY A 242 -10.94 -25.89 -28.67
C GLY A 242 -11.09 -26.23 -27.20
N VAL A 243 -10.13 -25.85 -26.35
CA VAL A 243 -10.11 -26.12 -24.90
C VAL A 243 -10.49 -24.84 -24.10
N GLY A 244 -11.19 -23.90 -24.68
CA GLY A 244 -11.57 -22.64 -24.05
C GLY A 244 -13.05 -22.48 -23.78
#